data_c1169c27f6251a9ad79011326c697d4e
#
_entry.id   c1169c27f6251a9ad79011326c697d4e
#
_cell.length_a   1.000
_cell.length_b   1.000
_cell.length_c   1.000
_cell.angle_alpha   90.00
_cell.angle_beta   90.00
_cell.angle_gamma   90.00
#
_symmetry.space_group_name_H-M   'P 1'
#
loop_
_entity.id
_entity.type
_entity.pdbx_description
1 polymer ?
#
loop_
_entity_poly.entity_id
_entity_poly.type
_entity_poly.pdbx_seq_one_letter_code
_entity_poly.pdbx_strand_id
1 'polypeptide(L)'
;MLTPLSIHRRLAPELGRDRPMPLARRAAIVAVFALLPALSISCAAARPARIALPAANSIRSDQLVIVSDIKLPSDHPLIADLKALRRQVSERLEIPLGTKAVTVYLFSNELEYTQYLKATFPGYPPRRAYFIQTPGRELAVYTWWGDRIQEDLRHEFTHGLLHASLESVPLWLDEGLAEYFEVAGGTPGHVNLEHAQSLAMAVQNGWRPDLDRLESLEKVEHMKRPDYRESWAWVHYMLHGSPDTRQVLLNYLHELRTNPNPGSLHQRLLIESPDSDVRLLSYIASMSSLPGVNSPLGVHRAALYGP
;
A
#
# COMPACT_ATOMS: atom_id res chain seq x y z
N MET A 1 -16.95 26.30 15.46
CA MET A 1 -17.53 25.64 16.63
C MET A 1 -18.52 24.60 16.14
N LEU A 2 -18.11 23.35 16.04
CA LEU A 2 -18.98 22.17 15.99
C LEU A 2 -18.09 20.96 16.34
N THR A 3 -18.39 20.37 17.47
CA THR A 3 -17.71 19.24 18.12
C THR A 3 -18.02 17.92 17.43
N PRO A 4 -17.10 16.95 17.38
CA PRO A 4 -17.41 15.61 16.91
C PRO A 4 -18.07 14.77 18.00
N LEU A 5 -19.16 14.11 17.65
CA LEU A 5 -19.89 13.14 18.49
C LEU A 5 -19.12 11.82 18.55
N SER A 6 -18.58 11.52 19.74
CA SER A 6 -18.12 10.19 20.13
C SER A 6 -19.31 9.30 20.47
N ILE A 7 -19.45 8.16 19.80
CA ILE A 7 -20.40 7.12 20.19
C ILE A 7 -19.63 6.02 20.94
N HIS A 8 -19.64 6.11 22.27
CA HIS A 8 -19.29 5.01 23.17
C HIS A 8 -20.52 4.15 23.42
N ARG A 9 -20.52 2.93 22.98
CA ARG A 9 -21.47 1.90 23.41
C ARG A 9 -20.78 1.00 24.44
N ARG A 10 -21.14 1.19 25.72
CA ARG A 10 -20.84 0.27 26.83
C ARG A 10 -21.84 -0.86 26.81
N LEU A 11 -21.37 -2.09 26.85
CA LEU A 11 -22.18 -3.26 27.23
C LEU A 11 -21.74 -3.69 28.63
N ALA A 12 -22.69 -3.67 29.54
CA ALA A 12 -22.53 -4.18 30.90
C ALA A 12 -22.86 -5.69 30.95
N PRO A 13 -22.24 -6.46 31.82
CA PRO A 13 -22.58 -7.87 31.98
C PRO A 13 -23.71 -8.04 33.00
N GLU A 14 -24.72 -8.81 32.63
CA GLU A 14 -25.75 -9.25 33.56
C GLU A 14 -25.28 -10.51 34.33
N LEU A 15 -25.38 -10.39 35.66
CA LEU A 15 -25.24 -11.45 36.65
C LEU A 15 -26.52 -12.28 36.73
N GLY A 16 -26.44 -13.55 36.40
CA GLY A 16 -27.49 -14.55 36.54
C GLY A 16 -27.27 -15.41 37.79
N ARG A 17 -28.28 -15.49 38.63
CA ARG A 17 -28.38 -16.05 39.97
C ARG A 17 -28.27 -17.58 40.01
N ASP A 18 -27.63 -18.05 41.10
CA ASP A 18 -27.59 -19.40 41.60
C ASP A 18 -28.98 -20.02 41.89
N ARG A 19 -29.13 -21.30 41.56
CA ARG A 19 -30.12 -22.21 42.22
C ARG A 19 -29.46 -23.54 42.58
N PRO A 20 -29.72 -24.07 43.79
CA PRO A 20 -29.07 -25.29 44.29
C PRO A 20 -29.75 -26.57 43.78
N MET A 21 -28.95 -27.58 43.60
CA MET A 21 -29.39 -28.96 43.31
C MET A 21 -29.49 -29.82 44.57
N PRO A 22 -30.47 -30.74 44.64
CA PRO A 22 -30.64 -31.66 45.80
C PRO A 22 -29.77 -32.95 45.67
N LEU A 23 -29.31 -33.37 46.82
CA LEU A 23 -28.67 -34.68 47.08
C LEU A 23 -29.69 -35.83 46.98
N ALA A 24 -29.39 -36.93 46.30
CA ALA A 24 -29.65 -38.28 46.74
C ALA A 24 -29.18 -39.40 45.77
N ARG A 25 -28.44 -40.28 46.25
CA ARG A 25 -28.48 -41.75 46.39
C ARG A 25 -27.26 -42.48 45.90
N ARG A 26 -26.62 -43.13 46.93
CA ARG A 26 -25.56 -44.11 46.81
C ARG A 26 -26.11 -45.41 46.19
N ALA A 27 -25.42 -45.95 45.19
CA ALA A 27 -25.47 -47.39 44.87
C ALA A 27 -24.05 -47.85 44.59
N ALA A 28 -23.57 -48.76 45.39
CA ALA A 28 -22.29 -49.43 45.26
C ALA A 28 -22.38 -50.50 44.20
N ILE A 29 -21.52 -50.48 43.19
CA ILE A 29 -21.30 -51.57 42.25
C ILE A 29 -19.80 -51.91 42.25
N VAL A 30 -19.49 -53.17 42.51
CA VAL A 30 -18.19 -53.77 42.55
C VAL A 30 -17.55 -53.74 41.17
N ALA A 31 -16.36 -53.15 41.07
CA ALA A 31 -15.60 -53.07 39.81
C ALA A 31 -14.60 -54.22 39.72
N VAL A 32 -14.74 -55.03 38.69
CA VAL A 32 -13.73 -55.96 38.20
C VAL A 32 -12.66 -55.20 37.45
N PHE A 33 -11.41 -55.20 37.97
CA PHE A 33 -10.26 -54.62 37.29
C PHE A 33 -9.84 -55.51 36.11
N ALA A 34 -10.11 -55.07 34.90
CA ALA A 34 -9.42 -55.53 33.69
C ALA A 34 -8.32 -54.52 33.37
N LEU A 35 -7.06 -54.90 33.55
CA LEU A 35 -5.90 -54.11 33.07
C LEU A 35 -5.86 -54.15 31.54
N LEU A 36 -6.29 -53.04 30.90
CA LEU A 36 -5.97 -52.77 29.51
C LEU A 36 -4.81 -51.76 29.46
N PRO A 37 -3.77 -52.00 28.66
CA PRO A 37 -2.70 -51.01 28.50
C PRO A 37 -3.28 -49.82 27.75
N ALA A 38 -3.35 -48.65 28.40
CA ALA A 38 -3.68 -47.39 27.78
C ALA A 38 -2.54 -46.99 26.83
N LEU A 39 -2.71 -47.29 25.54
CA LEU A 39 -1.98 -46.61 24.48
C LEU A 39 -2.39 -45.14 24.50
N SER A 40 -1.66 -44.31 25.20
CA SER A 40 -1.77 -42.86 25.10
C SER A 40 -1.31 -42.43 23.73
N ILE A 41 -2.24 -42.35 22.77
CA ILE A 41 -2.06 -41.61 21.55
C ILE A 41 -1.99 -40.14 21.97
N SER A 42 -0.78 -39.66 22.19
CA SER A 42 -0.51 -38.23 22.33
C SER A 42 -0.82 -37.55 21.00
N CYS A 43 -2.07 -37.16 20.81
CA CYS A 43 -2.38 -36.16 19.83
C CYS A 43 -1.65 -34.89 20.26
N ALA A 44 -0.44 -34.70 19.74
CA ALA A 44 0.19 -33.38 19.75
C ALA A 44 -0.76 -32.46 18.96
N ALA A 45 -1.67 -31.82 19.69
CA ALA A 45 -2.46 -30.75 19.12
C ALA A 45 -1.46 -29.75 18.54
N ALA A 46 -1.37 -29.69 17.23
CA ALA A 46 -0.59 -28.66 16.55
C ALA A 46 -1.03 -27.33 17.15
N ARG A 47 -0.12 -26.65 17.86
CA ARG A 47 -0.41 -25.30 18.36
C ARG A 47 -0.84 -24.49 17.13
N PRO A 48 -1.98 -23.77 17.18
CA PRO A 48 -2.36 -22.90 16.09
C PRO A 48 -1.17 -22.01 15.78
N ALA A 49 -0.80 -21.94 14.50
CA ALA A 49 0.30 -21.11 14.05
C ALA A 49 0.07 -19.70 14.62
N ARG A 50 1.03 -19.19 15.37
CA ARG A 50 0.91 -17.90 16.02
C ARG A 50 0.92 -16.86 14.91
N ILE A 51 -0.23 -16.22 14.68
CA ILE A 51 -0.32 -15.09 13.74
C ILE A 51 0.54 -13.98 14.33
N ALA A 52 1.72 -13.75 13.74
CA ALA A 52 2.71 -12.81 14.22
C ALA A 52 3.34 -12.05 13.05
N LEU A 53 3.86 -10.88 13.34
CA LEU A 53 4.71 -10.15 12.39
C LEU A 53 6.00 -10.94 12.10
N PRO A 54 6.57 -10.79 10.89
CA PRO A 54 7.93 -11.21 10.61
C PRO A 54 8.90 -10.65 11.67
N ALA A 55 9.86 -11.44 12.12
CA ALA A 55 10.79 -11.01 13.16
C ALA A 55 12.16 -11.70 13.12
N ALA A 56 12.38 -12.64 12.19
CA ALA A 56 13.60 -13.44 12.17
C ALA A 56 14.84 -12.63 11.76
N ASN A 57 14.68 -11.64 10.89
CA ASN A 57 15.76 -10.81 10.36
C ASN A 57 15.33 -9.35 10.34
N SER A 58 16.30 -8.43 10.50
CA SER A 58 16.06 -6.99 10.38
C SER A 58 17.21 -6.33 9.66
N ILE A 59 16.89 -5.46 8.72
CA ILE A 59 17.84 -4.63 7.98
C ILE A 59 17.41 -3.19 8.12
N ARG A 60 18.34 -2.30 8.44
CA ARG A 60 18.08 -0.86 8.53
C ARG A 60 19.03 -0.09 7.63
N SER A 61 18.47 0.82 6.84
CA SER A 61 19.23 1.76 6.02
C SER A 61 18.46 3.07 5.87
N ASP A 62 18.94 4.13 6.46
CA ASP A 62 18.27 5.45 6.54
C ASP A 62 16.83 5.30 7.08
N GLN A 63 15.83 5.70 6.27
CA GLN A 63 14.41 5.57 6.60
C GLN A 63 13.87 4.15 6.41
N LEU A 64 14.53 3.32 5.59
CA LEU A 64 14.09 1.96 5.30
C LEU A 64 14.44 1.04 6.45
N VAL A 65 13.44 0.37 7.01
CA VAL A 65 13.58 -0.74 7.94
C VAL A 65 12.86 -1.93 7.33
N ILE A 66 13.56 -3.03 7.05
CA ILE A 66 12.94 -4.29 6.59
C ILE A 66 13.00 -5.28 7.74
N VAL A 67 11.85 -5.78 8.15
CA VAL A 67 11.70 -6.88 9.10
C VAL A 67 11.12 -8.06 8.33
N SER A 68 11.83 -9.19 8.31
CA SER A 68 11.49 -10.29 7.42
C SER A 68 11.74 -11.65 8.05
N ASP A 69 10.94 -12.64 7.68
CA ASP A 69 11.22 -14.05 7.96
C ASP A 69 12.18 -14.67 6.95
N ILE A 70 12.47 -13.95 5.87
CA ILE A 70 13.45 -14.34 4.86
C ILE A 70 14.77 -13.63 5.14
N LYS A 71 15.89 -14.38 5.09
CA LYS A 71 17.22 -13.78 5.21
C LYS A 71 17.63 -13.14 3.87
N LEU A 72 17.58 -11.82 3.81
CA LEU A 72 18.09 -11.04 2.69
C LEU A 72 19.52 -10.58 2.98
N PRO A 73 20.47 -10.73 2.05
CA PRO A 73 21.78 -10.08 2.13
C PRO A 73 21.61 -8.55 2.11
N SER A 74 22.49 -7.83 2.79
CA SER A 74 22.43 -6.35 2.85
C SER A 74 22.63 -5.66 1.49
N ASP A 75 23.25 -6.35 0.55
CA ASP A 75 23.48 -5.95 -0.83
C ASP A 75 22.45 -6.51 -1.82
N HIS A 76 21.36 -7.10 -1.31
CA HIS A 76 20.30 -7.65 -2.16
C HIS A 76 19.73 -6.57 -3.10
N PRO A 77 19.53 -6.89 -4.42
CA PRO A 77 19.03 -5.93 -5.41
C PRO A 77 17.76 -5.18 -5.01
N LEU A 78 16.82 -5.84 -4.33
CA LEU A 78 15.59 -5.22 -3.80
C LEU A 78 15.91 -4.08 -2.82
N ILE A 79 16.88 -4.25 -1.92
CA ILE A 79 17.29 -3.23 -0.96
C ILE A 79 17.97 -2.06 -1.68
N ALA A 80 18.81 -2.35 -2.65
CA ALA A 80 19.45 -1.34 -3.49
C ALA A 80 18.42 -0.52 -4.28
N ASP A 81 17.36 -1.17 -4.81
CA ASP A 81 16.28 -0.54 -5.53
C ASP A 81 15.45 0.40 -4.63
N LEU A 82 15.07 -0.02 -3.42
CA LEU A 82 14.33 0.84 -2.47
C LEU A 82 15.17 2.04 -2.00
N LYS A 83 16.48 1.88 -1.83
CA LYS A 83 17.40 3.01 -1.58
C LYS A 83 17.46 3.97 -2.77
N ALA A 84 17.47 3.45 -3.99
CA ALA A 84 17.41 4.26 -5.19
C ALA A 84 16.07 4.98 -5.31
N LEU A 85 14.96 4.30 -5.06
CA LEU A 85 13.62 4.89 -5.03
C LEU A 85 13.54 6.09 -4.08
N ARG A 86 14.09 5.95 -2.87
CA ARG A 86 14.13 7.05 -1.90
C ARG A 86 14.81 8.31 -2.48
N ARG A 87 15.95 8.14 -3.15
CA ARG A 87 16.63 9.27 -3.83
C ARG A 87 15.80 9.83 -4.97
N GLN A 88 15.23 8.95 -5.80
CA GLN A 88 14.38 9.31 -6.94
C GLN A 88 13.18 10.17 -6.52
N VAL A 89 12.48 9.78 -5.45
CA VAL A 89 11.37 10.56 -4.90
C VAL A 89 11.84 11.95 -4.46
N SER A 90 12.91 12.04 -3.68
CA SER A 90 13.44 13.32 -3.23
C SER A 90 13.87 14.24 -4.38
N GLU A 91 14.62 13.71 -5.33
CA GLU A 91 15.18 14.47 -6.45
C GLU A 91 14.10 14.89 -7.45
N ARG A 92 13.15 13.99 -7.75
CA ARG A 92 12.10 14.26 -8.73
C ARG A 92 11.05 15.22 -8.22
N LEU A 93 10.68 15.12 -6.94
CA LEU A 93 9.67 15.96 -6.32
C LEU A 93 10.26 17.19 -5.61
N GLU A 94 11.59 17.31 -5.56
CA GLU A 94 12.30 18.42 -4.90
C GLU A 94 11.87 18.61 -3.45
N ILE A 95 11.53 17.53 -2.75
CA ILE A 95 11.18 17.56 -1.34
C ILE A 95 12.28 16.91 -0.50
N PRO A 96 12.67 17.51 0.62
CA PRO A 96 13.53 16.85 1.58
C PRO A 96 12.74 15.71 2.22
N LEU A 97 13.30 14.51 2.15
CA LEU A 97 12.67 13.36 2.80
C LEU A 97 12.71 13.49 4.31
N GLY A 98 11.61 13.15 4.96
CA GLY A 98 11.50 13.14 6.41
C GLY A 98 12.47 12.15 7.05
N THR A 99 12.56 12.21 8.40
CA THR A 99 13.42 11.31 9.18
C THR A 99 12.71 10.11 9.75
N LYS A 100 11.35 10.04 9.62
CA LYS A 100 10.57 8.91 10.11
C LYS A 100 10.92 7.67 9.33
N ALA A 101 11.15 6.58 10.06
CA ALA A 101 11.35 5.27 9.44
C ALA A 101 10.05 4.77 8.80
N VAL A 102 10.21 4.11 7.66
CA VAL A 102 9.16 3.31 7.01
C VAL A 102 9.54 1.84 7.20
N THR A 103 8.72 1.10 7.94
CA THR A 103 8.98 -0.30 8.27
C THR A 103 8.28 -1.20 7.25
N VAL A 104 9.05 -2.02 6.56
CA VAL A 104 8.54 -3.07 5.65
C VAL A 104 8.50 -4.39 6.42
N TYR A 105 7.31 -4.94 6.64
CA TYR A 105 7.08 -6.27 7.14
C TYR A 105 6.93 -7.23 5.96
N LEU A 106 8.00 -7.97 5.68
CA LEU A 106 8.08 -8.89 4.53
C LEU A 106 7.88 -10.33 5.00
N PHE A 107 6.70 -10.87 4.76
CA PHE A 107 6.33 -12.24 5.05
C PHE A 107 6.98 -13.21 4.05
N SER A 108 7.23 -14.43 4.46
CA SER A 108 7.84 -15.46 3.61
C SER A 108 6.91 -15.93 2.48
N ASN A 109 5.59 -15.85 2.69
CA ASN A 109 4.59 -16.29 1.72
C ASN A 109 3.23 -15.58 1.90
N GLU A 110 2.37 -15.72 0.88
CA GLU A 110 1.04 -15.12 0.83
C GLU A 110 0.11 -15.61 1.95
N LEU A 111 0.22 -16.87 2.35
CA LEU A 111 -0.66 -17.46 3.36
C LEU A 111 -0.46 -16.78 4.72
N GLU A 112 0.78 -16.65 5.18
CA GLU A 112 1.12 -16.00 6.45
C GLU A 112 0.73 -14.53 6.45
N TYR A 113 1.02 -13.82 5.36
CA TYR A 113 0.62 -12.44 5.15
C TYR A 113 -0.91 -12.27 5.25
N THR A 114 -1.66 -13.08 4.49
CA THR A 114 -3.13 -13.00 4.46
C THR A 114 -3.75 -13.33 5.81
N GLN A 115 -3.22 -14.32 6.52
CA GLN A 115 -3.69 -14.67 7.86
C GLN A 115 -3.43 -13.54 8.86
N TYR A 116 -2.25 -12.93 8.79
CA TYR A 116 -1.91 -11.79 9.64
C TYR A 116 -2.84 -10.60 9.38
N LEU A 117 -3.04 -10.20 8.11
CA LEU A 117 -3.90 -9.07 7.77
C LEU A 117 -5.35 -9.30 8.20
N LYS A 118 -5.92 -10.46 7.93
CA LYS A 118 -7.29 -10.80 8.35
C LYS A 118 -7.49 -10.71 9.86
N ALA A 119 -6.48 -11.09 10.63
CA ALA A 119 -6.56 -11.05 12.09
C ALA A 119 -6.35 -9.65 12.67
N THR A 120 -5.47 -8.85 12.05
CA THR A 120 -5.04 -7.55 12.58
C THR A 120 -5.88 -6.40 12.02
N PHE A 121 -6.26 -6.48 10.75
CA PHE A 121 -7.02 -5.46 10.03
C PHE A 121 -8.29 -6.04 9.40
N PRO A 122 -9.25 -6.52 10.22
CA PRO A 122 -10.47 -7.13 9.70
C PRO A 122 -11.28 -6.09 8.91
N GLY A 123 -11.68 -6.46 7.72
CA GLY A 123 -12.43 -5.57 6.81
C GLY A 123 -11.61 -4.96 5.67
N TYR A 124 -10.29 -5.09 5.69
CA TYR A 124 -9.47 -4.69 4.53
C TYR A 124 -9.66 -5.70 3.39
N PRO A 125 -9.87 -5.23 2.14
CA PRO A 125 -9.99 -6.11 0.99
C PRO A 125 -8.67 -6.85 0.72
N PRO A 126 -8.65 -8.02 0.07
CA PRO A 126 -7.42 -8.69 -0.30
C PRO A 126 -6.58 -7.85 -1.28
N ARG A 127 -5.33 -7.58 -0.93
CA ARG A 127 -4.31 -6.93 -1.80
C ARG A 127 -2.97 -7.60 -1.57
N ARG A 128 -2.04 -7.47 -2.52
CA ARG A 128 -0.69 -8.03 -2.42
C ARG A 128 0.19 -7.28 -1.44
N ALA A 129 -0.05 -6.00 -1.27
CA ALA A 129 0.67 -5.15 -0.33
C ALA A 129 -0.25 -4.08 0.25
N TYR A 130 0.16 -3.51 1.36
CA TYR A 130 -0.50 -2.39 2.01
C TYR A 130 0.52 -1.47 2.66
N PHE A 131 0.40 -0.18 2.41
CA PHE A 131 0.91 0.83 3.31
C PHE A 131 -0.17 1.17 4.35
N ILE A 132 0.18 1.13 5.62
CA ILE A 132 -0.73 1.44 6.73
C ILE A 132 -0.03 2.42 7.68
N GLN A 133 -0.66 3.56 7.89
CA GLN A 133 -0.25 4.51 8.93
C GLN A 133 -1.11 4.30 10.17
N THR A 134 -0.47 3.90 11.27
CA THR A 134 -1.18 3.68 12.53
C THR A 134 -1.35 4.97 13.35
N PRO A 135 -2.26 5.01 14.35
CA PRO A 135 -2.50 6.19 15.19
C PRO A 135 -1.26 6.75 15.88
N GLY A 136 -0.24 5.95 16.14
CA GLY A 136 1.07 6.40 16.66
C GLY A 136 1.98 6.99 15.59
N ARG A 137 1.50 7.14 14.35
CA ARG A 137 2.24 7.54 13.15
C ARG A 137 3.38 6.58 12.78
N GLU A 138 3.27 5.31 13.11
CA GLU A 138 4.11 4.29 12.51
C GLU A 138 3.73 4.16 11.03
N LEU A 139 4.74 4.22 10.16
CA LEU A 139 4.60 4.06 8.72
C LEU A 139 5.03 2.64 8.39
N ALA A 140 4.09 1.78 8.05
CA ALA A 140 4.35 0.37 7.85
C ALA A 140 3.84 -0.13 6.50
N VAL A 141 4.69 -0.86 5.79
CA VAL A 141 4.36 -1.60 4.58
C VAL A 141 4.26 -3.08 4.93
N TYR A 142 3.19 -3.73 4.52
CA TYR A 142 2.97 -5.15 4.69
C TYR A 142 2.90 -5.82 3.33
N THR A 143 3.73 -6.84 3.07
CA THR A 143 3.74 -7.60 1.83
C THR A 143 4.38 -8.98 2.04
N TRP A 144 4.36 -9.84 1.03
CA TRP A 144 5.02 -11.14 1.04
C TRP A 144 5.99 -11.30 -0.11
N TRP A 145 6.89 -12.26 0.01
CA TRP A 145 7.83 -12.60 -1.05
C TRP A 145 7.10 -13.27 -2.22
N GLY A 146 6.95 -12.56 -3.33
CA GLY A 146 6.26 -13.01 -4.54
C GLY A 146 6.91 -12.45 -5.81
N ASP A 147 6.37 -12.84 -6.95
CA ASP A 147 6.86 -12.50 -8.30
C ASP A 147 6.82 -11.00 -8.63
N ARG A 148 5.96 -10.24 -7.97
CA ARG A 148 5.82 -8.78 -8.16
C ARG A 148 6.30 -7.96 -6.97
N ILE A 149 7.11 -8.57 -6.09
CA ILE A 149 7.56 -7.92 -4.84
C ILE A 149 8.25 -6.56 -5.07
N GLN A 150 9.01 -6.41 -6.15
CA GLN A 150 9.69 -5.15 -6.45
C GLN A 150 8.69 -4.05 -6.75
N GLU A 151 7.71 -4.30 -7.59
CA GLU A 151 6.65 -3.37 -7.96
C GLU A 151 5.80 -3.00 -6.74
N ASP A 152 5.31 -4.03 -6.02
CA ASP A 152 4.50 -3.84 -4.82
C ASP A 152 5.24 -2.99 -3.77
N LEU A 153 6.53 -3.26 -3.54
CA LEU A 153 7.32 -2.48 -2.57
C LEU A 153 7.61 -1.07 -3.06
N ARG A 154 7.85 -0.84 -4.35
CA ARG A 154 8.05 0.52 -4.87
C ARG A 154 6.79 1.35 -4.68
N HIS A 155 5.61 0.79 -4.96
CA HIS A 155 4.32 1.46 -4.76
C HIS A 155 4.12 1.83 -3.28
N GLU A 156 4.10 0.84 -2.40
CA GLU A 156 3.77 1.03 -0.99
C GLU A 156 4.85 1.81 -0.21
N PHE A 157 6.12 1.65 -0.58
CA PHE A 157 7.19 2.42 0.04
C PHE A 157 7.17 3.89 -0.40
N THR A 158 6.67 4.20 -1.60
CA THR A 158 6.43 5.59 -2.03
C THR A 158 5.42 6.28 -1.12
N HIS A 159 4.27 5.65 -0.82
CA HIS A 159 3.33 6.18 0.19
C HIS A 159 4.06 6.47 1.52
N GLY A 160 4.85 5.51 2.00
CA GLY A 160 5.63 5.68 3.23
C GLY A 160 6.55 6.90 3.20
N LEU A 161 7.25 7.15 2.08
CA LEU A 161 8.15 8.29 1.91
C LEU A 161 7.39 9.62 1.87
N LEU A 162 6.25 9.67 1.16
CA LEU A 162 5.38 10.84 1.08
C LEU A 162 4.82 11.20 2.46
N HIS A 163 4.23 10.25 3.16
CA HIS A 163 3.65 10.43 4.49
C HIS A 163 4.70 10.66 5.60
N ALA A 164 5.97 10.34 5.36
CA ALA A 164 7.07 10.73 6.23
C ALA A 164 7.48 12.19 6.06
N SER A 165 7.14 12.82 4.93
CA SER A 165 7.69 14.10 4.49
C SER A 165 6.64 15.21 4.40
N LEU A 166 5.37 14.85 4.19
CA LEU A 166 4.23 15.75 4.00
C LEU A 166 3.23 15.61 5.14
N GLU A 167 2.55 16.69 5.51
CA GLU A 167 1.52 16.67 6.57
C GLU A 167 0.26 15.91 6.13
N SER A 168 -0.11 16.04 4.88
CA SER A 168 -1.15 15.26 4.22
C SER A 168 -0.86 15.17 2.73
N VAL A 169 -1.49 14.22 2.05
CA VAL A 169 -1.45 14.12 0.59
C VAL A 169 -2.87 13.83 0.12
N PRO A 170 -3.43 14.60 -0.84
CA PRO A 170 -4.71 14.25 -1.45
C PRO A 170 -4.67 12.85 -2.03
N LEU A 171 -5.73 12.06 -1.81
CA LEU A 171 -5.77 10.64 -2.16
C LEU A 171 -5.34 10.35 -3.61
N TRP A 172 -5.91 11.09 -4.56
CA TRP A 172 -5.57 10.89 -5.98
C TRP A 172 -4.09 11.18 -6.28
N LEU A 173 -3.50 12.18 -5.59
CA LEU A 173 -2.10 12.56 -5.79
C LEU A 173 -1.16 11.54 -5.15
N ASP A 174 -1.51 11.02 -3.97
CA ASP A 174 -0.78 9.96 -3.28
C ASP A 174 -0.71 8.68 -4.15
N GLU A 175 -1.87 8.23 -4.64
CA GLU A 175 -1.94 7.08 -5.55
C GLU A 175 -1.25 7.35 -6.90
N GLY A 176 -1.45 8.54 -7.48
CA GLY A 176 -0.82 8.90 -8.76
C GLY A 176 0.71 8.96 -8.68
N LEU A 177 1.27 9.41 -7.55
CA LEU A 177 2.72 9.39 -7.30
C LEU A 177 3.22 7.96 -7.04
N ALA A 178 2.47 7.12 -6.30
CA ALA A 178 2.82 5.74 -6.09
C ALA A 178 2.88 4.96 -7.42
N GLU A 179 1.86 5.09 -8.28
CA GLU A 179 1.81 4.53 -9.63
C GLU A 179 2.96 5.07 -10.53
N TYR A 180 3.35 6.33 -10.35
CA TYR A 180 4.46 6.93 -11.11
C TYR A 180 5.82 6.31 -10.73
N PHE A 181 6.04 6.04 -9.45
CA PHE A 181 7.30 5.50 -8.93
C PHE A 181 7.34 3.98 -8.88
N GLU A 182 6.23 3.26 -9.06
CA GLU A 182 6.24 1.79 -9.01
C GLU A 182 7.01 1.14 -10.15
N VAL A 183 7.10 1.83 -11.30
CA VAL A 183 7.78 1.28 -12.47
C VAL A 183 9.27 1.15 -12.20
N ALA A 184 9.73 -0.09 -12.06
CA ALA A 184 11.14 -0.42 -11.89
C ALA A 184 11.90 -0.26 -13.21
N GLY A 185 13.16 0.16 -13.15
CA GLY A 185 14.00 0.20 -14.34
C GLY A 185 14.94 1.39 -14.47
N GLY A 186 15.28 2.01 -13.36
CA GLY A 186 16.44 2.92 -13.28
C GLY A 186 16.16 4.39 -13.57
N THR A 187 15.21 4.75 -14.42
CA THR A 187 14.91 6.16 -14.70
C THR A 187 13.49 6.48 -14.24
N PRO A 188 13.30 7.36 -13.26
CA PRO A 188 11.97 7.85 -12.88
C PRO A 188 11.27 8.49 -14.09
N GLY A 189 9.99 8.20 -14.26
CA GLY A 189 9.20 8.70 -15.39
C GLY A 189 9.21 7.78 -16.61
N HIS A 190 9.60 6.52 -16.46
CA HIS A 190 9.25 5.52 -17.45
C HIS A 190 7.73 5.44 -17.59
N VAL A 191 7.27 5.48 -18.84
CA VAL A 191 5.84 5.36 -19.14
C VAL A 191 5.36 3.98 -18.72
N ASN A 192 4.35 3.92 -17.87
CA ASN A 192 3.57 2.70 -17.64
C ASN A 192 2.73 2.43 -18.90
N LEU A 193 3.21 1.51 -19.75
CA LEU A 193 2.62 1.24 -21.07
C LEU A 193 1.19 0.69 -20.94
N GLU A 194 0.89 -0.09 -19.91
CA GLU A 194 -0.46 -0.60 -19.66
C GLU A 194 -1.42 0.57 -19.40
N HIS A 195 -1.00 1.54 -18.59
CA HIS A 195 -1.78 2.73 -18.30
C HIS A 195 -1.97 3.58 -19.55
N ALA A 196 -0.90 3.88 -20.26
CA ALA A 196 -0.94 4.70 -21.48
C ALA A 196 -1.87 4.11 -22.55
N GLN A 197 -1.78 2.80 -22.79
CA GLN A 197 -2.65 2.10 -23.75
C GLN A 197 -4.11 2.07 -23.31
N SER A 198 -4.36 1.78 -22.03
CA SER A 198 -5.72 1.75 -21.48
C SER A 198 -6.39 3.12 -21.56
N LEU A 199 -5.64 4.19 -21.26
CA LEU A 199 -6.13 5.57 -21.36
C LEU A 199 -6.35 5.98 -22.82
N ALA A 200 -5.45 5.64 -23.73
CA ALA A 200 -5.62 5.92 -25.16
C ALA A 200 -6.90 5.27 -25.71
N MET A 201 -7.17 4.01 -25.35
CA MET A 201 -8.43 3.35 -25.69
C MET A 201 -9.65 4.04 -25.06
N ALA A 202 -9.54 4.46 -23.80
CA ALA A 202 -10.62 5.19 -23.12
C ALA A 202 -10.93 6.53 -23.81
N VAL A 203 -9.90 7.28 -24.22
CA VAL A 203 -10.05 8.54 -24.98
C VAL A 203 -10.79 8.30 -26.30
N GLN A 204 -10.44 7.24 -27.04
CA GLN A 204 -11.15 6.86 -28.28
C GLN A 204 -12.63 6.54 -28.04
N ASN A 205 -12.97 6.02 -26.85
CA ASN A 205 -14.32 5.71 -26.41
C ASN A 205 -15.04 6.90 -25.73
N GLY A 206 -14.50 8.11 -25.85
CA GLY A 206 -15.16 9.32 -25.36
C GLY A 206 -14.84 9.71 -23.93
N TRP A 207 -13.94 8.99 -23.24
CA TRP A 207 -13.48 9.41 -21.90
C TRP A 207 -12.77 10.76 -21.96
N ARG A 208 -12.97 11.56 -20.94
CA ARG A 208 -12.29 12.85 -20.73
C ARG A 208 -11.72 12.89 -19.32
N PRO A 209 -10.55 13.54 -19.11
CA PRO A 209 -9.98 13.73 -17.78
C PRO A 209 -10.88 14.64 -16.94
N ASP A 210 -10.93 14.37 -15.62
CA ASP A 210 -11.72 15.13 -14.66
C ASP A 210 -10.99 15.18 -13.32
N LEU A 211 -10.05 16.14 -13.20
CA LEU A 211 -9.22 16.29 -12.02
C LEU A 211 -10.03 16.79 -10.80
N ASP A 212 -11.07 17.63 -11.03
CA ASP A 212 -11.96 18.07 -9.93
C ASP A 212 -12.67 16.87 -9.28
N ARG A 213 -13.11 15.91 -10.10
CA ARG A 213 -13.69 14.67 -9.61
C ARG A 213 -12.68 13.85 -8.80
N LEU A 214 -11.44 13.72 -9.29
CA LEU A 214 -10.38 13.01 -8.55
C LEU A 214 -10.07 13.70 -7.22
N GLU A 215 -9.97 15.02 -7.19
CA GLU A 215 -9.77 15.80 -5.96
C GLU A 215 -10.90 15.63 -4.95
N SER A 216 -12.12 15.31 -5.40
CA SER A 216 -13.27 15.04 -4.53
C SER A 216 -13.26 13.65 -3.88
N LEU A 217 -12.37 12.76 -4.28
CA LEU A 217 -12.27 11.42 -3.72
C LEU A 217 -11.48 11.43 -2.40
N GLU A 218 -12.17 11.15 -1.30
CA GLU A 218 -11.58 11.16 0.05
C GLU A 218 -11.23 9.75 0.57
N LYS A 219 -11.76 8.69 -0.07
CA LYS A 219 -11.64 7.32 0.42
C LYS A 219 -11.17 6.37 -0.68
N VAL A 220 -10.22 5.51 -0.34
CA VAL A 220 -9.68 4.49 -1.24
C VAL A 220 -10.76 3.55 -1.78
N GLU A 221 -11.80 3.26 -0.99
CA GLU A 221 -12.92 2.41 -1.42
C GLU A 221 -13.75 3.03 -2.55
N HIS A 222 -13.64 4.35 -2.75
CA HIS A 222 -14.32 5.05 -3.85
C HIS A 222 -13.49 5.08 -5.13
N MET A 223 -12.17 4.85 -5.05
CA MET A 223 -11.30 4.77 -6.22
C MET A 223 -11.47 3.45 -6.96
N LYS A 224 -11.55 3.56 -8.28
CA LYS A 224 -11.64 2.43 -9.21
C LYS A 224 -10.38 2.36 -10.07
N ARG A 225 -10.12 1.25 -10.74
CA ARG A 225 -8.96 1.11 -11.64
C ARG A 225 -8.76 2.28 -12.63
N PRO A 226 -9.81 2.84 -13.27
CA PRO A 226 -9.63 4.02 -14.11
C PRO A 226 -9.10 5.24 -13.36
N ASP A 227 -9.46 5.42 -12.07
CA ASP A 227 -9.03 6.57 -11.29
C ASP A 227 -7.53 6.53 -10.98
N TYR A 228 -6.96 5.36 -10.70
CA TYR A 228 -5.51 5.17 -10.54
C TYR A 228 -4.76 5.54 -11.82
N ARG A 229 -5.23 5.08 -12.98
CA ARG A 229 -4.63 5.41 -14.28
C ARG A 229 -4.72 6.89 -14.61
N GLU A 230 -5.85 7.53 -14.32
CA GLU A 230 -6.04 8.95 -14.50
C GLU A 230 -5.13 9.76 -13.57
N SER A 231 -5.03 9.37 -12.29
CA SER A 231 -4.13 9.97 -11.31
C SER A 231 -2.66 9.88 -11.76
N TRP A 232 -2.24 8.69 -12.23
CA TRP A 232 -0.93 8.50 -12.84
C TRP A 232 -0.71 9.43 -14.03
N ALA A 233 -1.68 9.56 -14.93
CA ALA A 233 -1.54 10.39 -16.13
C ALA A 233 -1.39 11.87 -15.77
N TRP A 234 -2.17 12.38 -14.82
CA TRP A 234 -2.03 13.74 -14.32
C TRP A 234 -0.66 14.01 -13.69
N VAL A 235 -0.19 13.11 -12.81
CA VAL A 235 1.14 13.23 -12.21
C VAL A 235 2.23 13.19 -13.29
N HIS A 236 2.15 12.24 -14.21
CA HIS A 236 3.13 12.10 -15.29
C HIS A 236 3.14 13.34 -16.20
N TYR A 237 1.96 13.86 -16.57
CA TYR A 237 1.82 15.08 -17.35
C TYR A 237 2.40 16.30 -16.62
N MET A 238 2.07 16.49 -15.34
CA MET A 238 2.62 17.63 -14.59
C MET A 238 4.13 17.56 -14.49
N LEU A 239 4.72 16.38 -14.29
CA LEU A 239 6.18 16.23 -14.16
C LEU A 239 6.95 16.34 -15.50
N HIS A 240 6.30 16.08 -16.64
CA HIS A 240 6.98 15.95 -17.95
C HIS A 240 6.38 16.80 -19.08
N GLY A 241 5.20 17.36 -18.92
CA GLY A 241 4.48 18.11 -19.96
C GLY A 241 5.11 19.46 -20.27
N SER A 242 5.42 20.25 -19.26
CA SER A 242 6.11 21.53 -19.39
C SER A 242 6.80 21.93 -18.07
N PRO A 243 7.76 22.87 -18.11
CA PRO A 243 8.33 23.45 -16.89
C PRO A 243 7.28 24.07 -15.96
N ASP A 244 6.28 24.74 -16.51
CA ASP A 244 5.25 25.44 -15.75
C ASP A 244 4.34 24.45 -15.00
N THR A 245 3.86 23.40 -15.68
CA THR A 245 3.03 22.36 -15.05
C THR A 245 3.82 21.63 -13.96
N ARG A 246 5.12 21.41 -14.19
CA ARG A 246 5.99 20.82 -13.19
C ARG A 246 6.11 21.72 -11.97
N GLN A 247 6.33 23.01 -12.16
CA GLN A 247 6.48 23.95 -11.06
C GLN A 247 5.20 24.07 -10.22
N VAL A 248 4.01 24.01 -10.84
CA VAL A 248 2.72 23.96 -10.12
C VAL A 248 2.68 22.79 -9.16
N LEU A 249 3.02 21.58 -9.62
CA LEU A 249 3.04 20.39 -8.77
C LEU A 249 4.08 20.51 -7.65
N LEU A 250 5.29 20.96 -7.95
CA LEU A 250 6.37 21.08 -6.96
C LEU A 250 6.03 22.10 -5.87
N ASN A 251 5.48 23.25 -6.25
CA ASN A 251 5.03 24.27 -5.30
C ASN A 251 3.92 23.73 -4.39
N TYR A 252 2.97 22.96 -4.95
CA TYR A 252 1.91 22.33 -4.20
C TYR A 252 2.44 21.32 -3.17
N LEU A 253 3.35 20.44 -3.60
CA LEU A 253 4.01 19.48 -2.71
C LEU A 253 4.83 20.17 -1.62
N HIS A 254 5.51 21.27 -1.96
CA HIS A 254 6.26 22.04 -0.97
C HIS A 254 5.34 22.64 0.11
N GLU A 255 4.17 23.15 -0.29
CA GLU A 255 3.18 23.69 0.63
C GLU A 255 2.57 22.61 1.53
N LEU A 256 2.30 21.39 1.00
CA LEU A 256 1.80 20.25 1.78
C LEU A 256 2.71 19.82 2.94
N ARG A 257 3.93 20.31 3.02
CA ARG A 257 4.84 20.03 4.13
C ARG A 257 4.43 20.73 5.42
N THR A 258 3.71 21.84 5.34
CA THR A 258 3.32 22.68 6.48
C THR A 258 1.84 23.06 6.49
N ASN A 259 1.18 22.90 5.38
CA ASN A 259 -0.24 23.18 5.21
C ASN A 259 -0.97 21.90 4.74
N PRO A 260 -1.78 21.24 5.58
CA PRO A 260 -2.45 20.00 5.21
C PRO A 260 -3.59 20.21 4.21
N ASN A 261 -3.99 21.45 3.93
CA ASN A 261 -5.06 21.76 3.00
C ASN A 261 -4.73 23.02 2.18
N PRO A 262 -3.88 22.93 1.16
CA PRO A 262 -3.48 24.08 0.35
C PRO A 262 -4.52 24.49 -0.70
N GLY A 263 -5.68 23.81 -0.74
CA GLY A 263 -6.72 24.01 -1.75
C GLY A 263 -6.54 23.12 -2.98
N SER A 264 -7.27 23.45 -4.06
CA SER A 264 -7.27 22.65 -5.28
C SER A 264 -5.99 22.83 -6.10
N LEU A 265 -5.33 21.73 -6.43
CA LEU A 265 -4.20 21.70 -7.37
C LEU A 265 -4.69 21.94 -8.80
N HIS A 266 -5.89 21.42 -9.15
CA HIS A 266 -6.49 21.65 -10.46
C HIS A 266 -6.71 23.14 -10.74
N GLN A 267 -7.25 23.91 -9.79
CA GLN A 267 -7.42 25.35 -9.95
C GLN A 267 -6.08 26.06 -10.17
N ARG A 268 -5.03 25.68 -9.48
CA ARG A 268 -3.67 26.22 -9.69
C ARG A 268 -3.14 25.87 -11.08
N LEU A 269 -3.37 24.64 -11.52
CA LEU A 269 -2.96 24.18 -12.85
C LEU A 269 -3.68 24.94 -13.96
N LEU A 270 -4.99 25.22 -13.81
CA LEU A 270 -5.78 25.98 -14.79
C LEU A 270 -5.33 27.47 -14.89
N ILE A 271 -4.79 28.04 -13.83
CA ILE A 271 -4.23 29.40 -13.87
C ILE A 271 -3.00 29.44 -14.77
N GLU A 272 -2.10 28.47 -14.65
CA GLU A 272 -0.84 28.41 -15.42
C GLU A 272 -1.02 27.76 -16.81
N SER A 273 -1.98 26.86 -16.95
CA SER A 273 -2.27 26.11 -18.18
C SER A 273 -3.78 25.90 -18.32
N PRO A 274 -4.52 26.91 -18.81
CA PRO A 274 -6.00 26.87 -18.90
C PRO A 274 -6.56 25.73 -19.77
N ASP A 275 -5.75 25.19 -20.68
CA ASP A 275 -6.07 24.08 -21.58
C ASP A 275 -5.45 22.75 -21.16
N SER A 276 -5.07 22.60 -19.87
CA SER A 276 -4.38 21.42 -19.34
C SER A 276 -5.12 20.11 -19.60
N ASP A 277 -6.46 20.10 -19.51
CA ASP A 277 -7.29 18.92 -19.79
C ASP A 277 -7.12 18.46 -21.25
N VAL A 278 -7.12 19.41 -22.20
CA VAL A 278 -6.93 19.12 -23.64
C VAL A 278 -5.50 18.70 -23.92
N ARG A 279 -4.53 19.33 -23.26
CA ARG A 279 -3.11 18.97 -23.39
C ARG A 279 -2.84 17.58 -22.85
N LEU A 280 -3.49 17.18 -21.74
CA LEU A 280 -3.37 15.83 -21.20
C LEU A 280 -3.83 14.77 -22.21
N LEU A 281 -4.92 15.02 -22.96
CA LEU A 281 -5.37 14.09 -24.01
C LEU A 281 -4.31 13.91 -25.11
N SER A 282 -3.70 15.01 -25.57
CA SER A 282 -2.63 14.98 -26.56
C SER A 282 -1.38 14.29 -26.01
N TYR A 283 -1.08 14.51 -24.73
CA TYR A 283 0.05 13.89 -24.03
C TYR A 283 -0.12 12.36 -23.92
N ILE A 284 -1.31 11.88 -23.54
CA ILE A 284 -1.65 10.44 -23.51
C ILE A 284 -1.47 9.82 -24.89
N ALA A 285 -1.95 10.49 -25.94
CA ALA A 285 -1.78 10.00 -27.32
C ALA A 285 -0.31 9.87 -27.71
N SER A 286 0.55 10.82 -27.32
CA SER A 286 1.99 10.75 -27.57
C SER A 286 2.68 9.60 -26.84
N MET A 287 2.32 9.33 -25.58
CA MET A 287 2.86 8.22 -24.79
C MET A 287 2.50 6.85 -25.38
N SER A 288 1.27 6.71 -25.88
CA SER A 288 0.78 5.44 -26.46
C SER A 288 1.44 5.10 -27.80
N SER A 289 2.05 6.06 -28.48
CA SER A 289 2.74 5.89 -29.76
C SER A 289 4.25 5.65 -29.67
N LEU A 290 4.81 5.55 -28.46
CA LEU A 290 6.24 5.29 -28.27
C LEU A 290 6.66 3.92 -28.84
N PRO A 291 7.82 3.83 -29.56
CA PRO A 291 8.35 2.55 -30.04
C PRO A 291 8.63 1.61 -28.85
N GLY A 292 8.08 0.42 -28.89
CA GLY A 292 8.17 -0.59 -27.80
C GLY A 292 6.81 -1.04 -27.31
N VAL A 293 5.76 -0.32 -27.64
CA VAL A 293 4.37 -0.64 -27.28
C VAL A 293 3.88 -1.95 -27.93
N ASN A 294 4.48 -2.38 -29.03
CA ASN A 294 4.09 -3.61 -29.78
C ASN A 294 4.97 -4.82 -29.50
N SER A 295 5.87 -4.79 -28.50
CA SER A 295 6.68 -5.95 -28.15
C SER A 295 5.97 -6.77 -27.08
N PRO A 296 5.69 -8.07 -27.32
CA PRO A 296 5.15 -8.96 -26.29
C PRO A 296 6.27 -9.31 -25.29
N LEU A 297 6.69 -8.37 -24.46
CA LEU A 297 7.68 -8.59 -23.40
C LEU A 297 7.00 -9.08 -22.10
N GLY A 298 6.33 -10.25 -22.22
CA GLY A 298 5.76 -10.95 -21.08
C GLY A 298 6.61 -12.08 -20.50
N VAL A 299 7.90 -12.23 -20.80
CA VAL A 299 8.60 -13.52 -20.46
C VAL A 299 10.01 -13.39 -19.87
N HIS A 300 10.51 -12.28 -19.39
CA HIS A 300 11.90 -12.27 -18.88
C HIS A 300 12.16 -11.52 -17.57
N ARG A 301 11.25 -11.57 -16.57
CA ARG A 301 11.55 -10.97 -15.26
C ARG A 301 11.67 -11.92 -14.06
N ALA A 302 11.35 -13.20 -14.23
CA ALA A 302 11.39 -14.16 -13.12
C ALA A 302 12.82 -14.67 -12.75
N ALA A 303 13.85 -14.34 -13.51
CA ALA A 303 15.18 -14.97 -13.37
C ALA A 303 16.18 -14.19 -12.49
N LEU A 304 15.86 -12.99 -12.01
CA LEU A 304 16.82 -12.17 -11.25
C LEU A 304 16.65 -12.21 -9.73
N TYR A 305 15.58 -12.78 -9.21
CA TYR A 305 15.29 -12.77 -7.78
C TYR A 305 14.88 -14.17 -7.29
N GLY A 306 15.78 -15.15 -7.43
CA GLY A 306 15.69 -16.40 -6.67
C GLY A 306 16.08 -16.18 -5.19
N PRO A 307 15.61 -17.03 -4.27
CA PRO A 307 15.88 -16.90 -2.84
C PRO A 307 17.37 -16.92 -2.51
#